data_638cbc88a844d8c246794c500dcdb64c
#
_entry.id   638cbc88a844d8c246794c500dcdb64c
#
_cell.length_a   1.000
_cell.length_b   1.000
_cell.length_c   1.000
_cell.angle_alpha   90.00
_cell.angle_beta   90.00
_cell.angle_gamma   90.00
#
_symmetry.space_group_name_H-M   'P 1'
#
loop_
_entity.id
_entity.type
_entity.pdbx_description
1 polymer ?
#
loop_
_entity_poly.entity_id
_entity_poly.type
_entity_poly.pdbx_seq_one_letter_code
_entity_poly.pdbx_strand_id
1 'polypeptide(L)'
;MNIKKSSTVLIATLACLGLTGAAMAQKEFEQNRDSFSQPGVPQGVMHHYVYTSKGGMFPGTVRDVWVYIPAQYEASKPAALMFFHDGGGYVGRDGGYRLPNIVDNLIAKGEMPTTICIMANPGVVPPADEKTQLPRYNRSVEYDGMDDRNARFLIEELIPDATKRYKLNITTDPRGHAISGGSSGGIAAFTAAWERPDYFGKVLGFISSFTDLRGGHNYPSLIRKLERKPIRLYLEEAVNDQDIYSGSWPIGNTDVAAALTFAGYDHKFVTGPGGHDGRFASAIFPDAMRWLWRGGMTGSPEPSGTRQPLVNIALDESKQWNAVSGLPPVTAIAGSTTGNLMVAAANAVHVLGTDGKVSTKWEKTGTVKALSTAAGGGAYALTTGKSLVALHTDGTSKTLAKGLNGVSLAVRTDGSCYVLTDTGKLVFVGVDGKRRDVGVAAGAGASNIQLVPDQSLLVVFPDPKVGRYASSWSVAPDGTLSNMQTYFDIYIPYGQTGAGIVGTAVDRNGWLYGAGTIGIQILDQAGRVNAILASAKPKSVGQIAFAGKNGAILFQVIDGALYSRETRAQGVNPDGPAIKPPGPRL
;
A
#
# COMPACT_ATOMS: atom_id res chain seq x y z
N MET A 1 -18.99 34.40 67.66
CA MET A 1 -20.22 34.64 66.89
C MET A 1 -20.09 34.00 65.54
N ASN A 2 -20.74 32.89 65.36
CA ASN A 2 -21.15 32.18 64.15
C ASN A 2 -20.30 32.24 62.86
N ILE A 3 -19.45 31.22 62.65
CA ILE A 3 -19.04 30.73 61.34
C ILE A 3 -19.38 29.22 61.30
N LYS A 4 -20.63 28.89 61.06
CA LYS A 4 -21.13 27.51 60.87
C LYS A 4 -22.35 27.48 59.95
N LYS A 5 -22.28 28.10 58.75
CA LYS A 5 -23.39 27.94 57.77
C LYS A 5 -22.98 27.94 56.31
N SER A 6 -21.66 27.80 55.97
CA SER A 6 -21.24 27.80 54.56
C SER A 6 -20.78 26.44 54.01
N SER A 7 -20.60 25.42 54.87
CA SER A 7 -20.01 24.15 54.43
C SER A 7 -21.04 23.13 53.92
N THR A 8 -22.32 23.28 54.29
CA THR A 8 -23.35 22.29 53.96
C THR A 8 -23.94 22.47 52.57
N VAL A 9 -23.93 23.68 52.03
CA VAL A 9 -24.46 23.96 50.67
C VAL A 9 -23.46 23.56 49.58
N LEU A 10 -22.15 23.64 49.87
CA LEU A 10 -21.11 23.28 48.89
C LEU A 10 -21.00 21.76 48.70
N ILE A 11 -21.25 20.96 49.75
CA ILE A 11 -21.23 19.49 49.69
C ILE A 11 -22.46 18.95 48.93
N ALA A 12 -23.61 19.58 49.09
CA ALA A 12 -24.82 19.17 48.34
C ALA A 12 -24.72 19.47 46.85
N THR A 13 -24.06 20.58 46.44
CA THR A 13 -23.88 20.95 45.04
C THR A 13 -22.84 20.06 44.34
N LEU A 14 -21.75 19.68 45.03
CA LEU A 14 -20.79 18.72 44.49
C LEU A 14 -21.37 17.30 44.41
N ALA A 15 -22.20 16.88 45.36
CA ALA A 15 -22.85 15.57 45.31
C ALA A 15 -23.89 15.48 44.18
N CYS A 16 -24.64 16.56 43.90
CA CYS A 16 -25.56 16.60 42.76
C CYS A 16 -24.85 16.65 41.41
N LEU A 17 -23.73 17.37 41.28
CA LEU A 17 -22.92 17.36 40.06
C LEU A 17 -22.21 16.03 39.84
N GLY A 18 -21.75 15.37 40.90
CA GLY A 18 -21.17 14.04 40.82
C GLY A 18 -22.18 12.95 40.45
N LEU A 19 -23.41 13.02 40.99
CA LEU A 19 -24.49 12.09 40.68
C LEU A 19 -25.05 12.28 39.27
N THR A 20 -25.13 13.52 38.77
CA THR A 20 -25.57 13.79 37.40
C THR A 20 -24.49 13.38 36.40
N GLY A 21 -23.21 13.60 36.69
CA GLY A 21 -22.09 13.13 35.85
C GLY A 21 -22.00 11.61 35.77
N ALA A 22 -22.15 10.91 36.93
CA ALA A 22 -22.14 9.45 36.95
C ALA A 22 -23.39 8.84 36.27
N ALA A 23 -24.56 9.46 36.43
CA ALA A 23 -25.79 9.02 35.76
C ALA A 23 -25.74 9.27 34.24
N MET A 24 -25.14 10.37 33.78
CA MET A 24 -24.92 10.64 32.37
C MET A 24 -23.87 9.69 31.79
N ALA A 25 -22.75 9.45 32.49
CA ALA A 25 -21.73 8.49 32.06
C ALA A 25 -22.31 7.06 31.95
N GLN A 26 -23.18 6.66 32.85
CA GLN A 26 -23.82 5.34 32.81
C GLN A 26 -24.79 5.21 31.63
N LYS A 27 -25.43 6.30 31.19
CA LYS A 27 -26.34 6.34 30.05
C LYS A 27 -25.55 6.29 28.69
N GLU A 28 -24.36 6.84 28.64
CA GLU A 28 -23.50 6.86 27.46
C GLU A 28 -22.95 5.46 27.07
N PHE A 29 -22.88 4.53 28.03
CA PHE A 29 -22.51 3.14 27.83
C PHE A 29 -23.69 2.18 27.83
N GLU A 30 -24.91 2.69 27.73
CA GLU A 30 -26.10 1.86 27.63
C GLU A 30 -26.02 0.98 26.39
N GLN A 31 -26.10 -0.34 26.61
CA GLN A 31 -26.00 -1.30 25.52
C GLN A 31 -27.22 -1.22 24.60
N ASN A 32 -27.00 -1.24 23.31
CA ASN A 32 -28.04 -1.32 22.32
C ASN A 32 -28.91 -2.57 22.56
N ARG A 33 -30.23 -2.47 22.31
CA ARG A 33 -31.17 -3.59 22.48
C ARG A 33 -30.73 -4.85 21.73
N ASP A 34 -30.10 -4.69 20.56
CA ASP A 34 -29.65 -5.81 19.74
C ASP A 34 -28.40 -6.51 20.29
N SER A 35 -27.79 -5.99 21.36
CA SER A 35 -26.74 -6.67 22.12
C SER A 35 -27.29 -7.75 23.07
N PHE A 36 -28.60 -7.90 23.18
CA PHE A 36 -29.26 -8.89 24.04
C PHE A 36 -30.05 -9.90 23.22
N SER A 37 -30.18 -11.13 23.73
CA SER A 37 -31.02 -12.16 23.10
C SER A 37 -32.47 -11.66 23.01
N GLN A 38 -33.11 -11.83 21.86
CA GLN A 38 -34.47 -11.42 21.58
C GLN A 38 -35.40 -12.66 21.48
N PRO A 39 -36.62 -12.60 22.04
CA PRO A 39 -37.59 -13.68 21.85
C PRO A 39 -37.86 -13.95 20.36
N GLY A 40 -37.89 -15.22 19.98
CA GLY A 40 -38.20 -15.65 18.63
C GLY A 40 -37.06 -15.50 17.61
N VAL A 41 -35.90 -14.95 18.01
CA VAL A 41 -34.73 -14.89 17.15
C VAL A 41 -33.95 -16.21 17.24
N PRO A 42 -33.75 -16.92 16.10
CA PRO A 42 -32.97 -18.15 16.08
C PRO A 42 -31.52 -17.90 16.49
N GLN A 43 -30.98 -18.74 17.36
CA GLN A 43 -29.62 -18.60 17.88
C GLN A 43 -28.68 -19.55 17.15
N GLY A 44 -27.54 -19.03 16.70
CA GLY A 44 -26.45 -19.79 16.12
C GLY A 44 -25.64 -20.58 17.16
N VAL A 45 -24.66 -21.32 16.69
CA VAL A 45 -23.80 -22.21 17.50
C VAL A 45 -22.37 -21.69 17.51
N MET A 46 -21.80 -21.59 18.72
CA MET A 46 -20.39 -21.29 18.95
C MET A 46 -19.59 -22.59 19.06
N HIS A 47 -18.59 -22.74 18.22
CA HIS A 47 -17.61 -23.82 18.31
C HIS A 47 -16.28 -23.27 18.80
N HIS A 48 -15.48 -24.08 19.49
CA HIS A 48 -14.15 -23.73 20.00
C HIS A 48 -13.15 -24.85 19.70
N TYR A 49 -11.93 -24.46 19.36
CA TYR A 49 -10.81 -25.39 19.27
C TYR A 49 -9.48 -24.62 19.46
N VAL A 50 -8.44 -25.38 19.77
CA VAL A 50 -7.08 -24.85 19.85
C VAL A 50 -6.37 -25.11 18.52
N TYR A 51 -5.85 -24.06 17.93
CA TYR A 51 -5.03 -24.11 16.71
C TYR A 51 -3.55 -24.06 17.08
N THR A 52 -2.76 -25.00 16.55
CA THR A 52 -1.30 -25.02 16.68
C THR A 52 -0.68 -24.85 15.30
N SER A 53 0.07 -23.76 15.11
CA SER A 53 0.82 -23.52 13.88
C SER A 53 2.07 -24.40 13.86
N LYS A 54 2.11 -25.34 12.92
CA LYS A 54 3.26 -26.27 12.73
C LYS A 54 4.35 -25.69 11.83
N GLY A 55 4.06 -24.61 11.15
CA GLY A 55 4.93 -23.94 10.19
C GLY A 55 4.30 -22.61 9.78
N GLY A 56 4.60 -22.10 8.59
CA GLY A 56 3.96 -20.91 8.04
C GLY A 56 4.43 -19.59 8.66
N MET A 57 3.51 -18.62 8.80
CA MET A 57 3.87 -17.25 9.19
C MET A 57 4.32 -17.13 10.65
N PHE A 58 3.69 -17.89 11.56
CA PHE A 58 3.96 -17.81 13.01
C PHE A 58 4.22 -19.19 13.61
N PRO A 59 5.34 -19.84 13.28
CA PRO A 59 5.60 -21.23 13.65
C PRO A 59 5.68 -21.42 15.17
N GLY A 60 5.12 -22.57 15.65
CA GLY A 60 5.13 -22.97 17.05
C GLY A 60 4.12 -22.24 17.94
N THR A 61 3.32 -21.33 17.39
CA THR A 61 2.28 -20.65 18.16
C THR A 61 1.06 -21.53 18.38
N VAL A 62 0.47 -21.40 19.56
CA VAL A 62 -0.79 -22.00 19.98
C VAL A 62 -1.78 -20.89 20.26
N ARG A 63 -3.04 -21.05 19.86
CA ARG A 63 -4.10 -20.06 20.11
C ARG A 63 -5.47 -20.68 20.16
N ASP A 64 -6.36 -20.06 20.92
CA ASP A 64 -7.78 -20.36 20.88
C ASP A 64 -8.43 -19.79 19.64
N VAL A 65 -9.32 -20.57 19.04
CA VAL A 65 -10.12 -20.19 17.87
C VAL A 65 -11.57 -20.55 18.12
N TRP A 66 -12.45 -19.60 17.85
CA TRP A 66 -13.90 -19.83 17.92
C TRP A 66 -14.51 -19.60 16.54
N VAL A 67 -15.54 -20.35 16.25
CA VAL A 67 -16.31 -20.22 15.01
C VAL A 67 -17.79 -20.13 15.37
N TYR A 68 -18.40 -19.00 15.08
CA TYR A 68 -19.82 -18.80 15.24
C TYR A 68 -20.54 -19.03 13.92
N ILE A 69 -21.45 -20.02 13.91
CA ILE A 69 -22.26 -20.35 12.76
C ILE A 69 -23.70 -19.94 13.07
N PRO A 70 -24.27 -18.91 12.39
CA PRO A 70 -25.63 -18.48 12.65
C PRO A 70 -26.67 -19.53 12.26
N ALA A 71 -27.82 -19.53 12.90
CA ALA A 71 -28.87 -20.52 12.65
C ALA A 71 -29.41 -20.49 11.21
N GLN A 72 -29.30 -19.36 10.53
CA GLN A 72 -29.73 -19.15 9.14
C GLN A 72 -28.70 -19.64 8.10
N TYR A 73 -27.56 -20.18 8.54
CA TYR A 73 -26.55 -20.68 7.63
C TYR A 73 -27.02 -21.96 6.91
N GLU A 74 -26.89 -21.94 5.60
CA GLU A 74 -27.14 -23.10 4.73
C GLU A 74 -25.87 -23.43 3.93
N ALA A 75 -25.32 -24.62 4.07
CA ALA A 75 -24.08 -25.03 3.39
C ALA A 75 -24.16 -24.99 1.86
N SER A 76 -25.37 -25.01 1.29
CA SER A 76 -25.63 -24.90 -0.15
C SER A 76 -25.46 -23.46 -0.68
N LYS A 77 -25.46 -22.45 0.19
CA LYS A 77 -25.35 -21.03 -0.17
C LYS A 77 -24.07 -20.44 0.45
N PRO A 78 -23.27 -19.66 -0.31
CA PRO A 78 -22.11 -19.00 0.28
C PRO A 78 -22.54 -17.95 1.31
N ALA A 79 -21.93 -18.00 2.49
CA ALA A 79 -22.11 -17.02 3.55
C ALA A 79 -21.02 -15.93 3.52
N ALA A 80 -21.31 -14.78 4.10
CA ALA A 80 -20.29 -13.77 4.39
C ALA A 80 -19.34 -14.24 5.51
N LEU A 81 -18.16 -13.65 5.58
CA LEU A 81 -17.15 -13.89 6.61
C LEU A 81 -16.90 -12.62 7.42
N MET A 82 -16.79 -12.76 8.75
CA MET A 82 -16.20 -11.73 9.57
C MET A 82 -15.19 -12.33 10.54
N PHE A 83 -13.96 -11.83 10.47
CA PHE A 83 -12.88 -12.24 11.37
C PHE A 83 -12.69 -11.24 12.51
N PHE A 84 -12.40 -11.73 13.72
CA PHE A 84 -12.14 -10.89 14.90
C PHE A 84 -10.81 -11.25 15.54
N HIS A 85 -9.94 -10.26 15.68
CA HIS A 85 -8.76 -10.33 16.51
C HIS A 85 -9.11 -10.25 18.00
N ASP A 86 -8.25 -10.81 18.88
CA ASP A 86 -8.50 -10.92 20.33
C ASP A 86 -9.84 -11.62 20.62
N GLY A 87 -10.06 -12.73 19.93
CA GLY A 87 -11.33 -13.43 19.80
C GLY A 87 -12.08 -13.73 21.08
N GLY A 88 -11.37 -14.01 22.18
CA GLY A 88 -11.98 -14.30 23.48
C GLY A 88 -12.90 -13.21 24.02
N GLY A 89 -12.69 -11.94 23.61
CA GLY A 89 -13.54 -10.81 24.01
C GLY A 89 -14.94 -10.80 23.37
N TYR A 90 -15.16 -11.59 22.32
CA TYR A 90 -16.38 -11.55 21.50
C TYR A 90 -17.33 -12.74 21.74
N VAL A 91 -16.86 -13.84 22.35
CA VAL A 91 -17.55 -15.13 22.36
C VAL A 91 -18.81 -15.21 23.24
N GLY A 92 -18.87 -14.38 24.28
CA GLY A 92 -19.94 -14.45 25.29
C GLY A 92 -21.23 -13.76 24.86
N ARG A 93 -22.39 -14.38 25.19
CA ARG A 93 -23.71 -13.73 25.05
C ARG A 93 -23.95 -12.68 26.13
N ASP A 94 -23.30 -12.82 27.28
CA ASP A 94 -23.39 -11.91 28.43
C ASP A 94 -22.09 -11.13 28.66
N GLY A 95 -21.11 -11.28 27.75
CA GLY A 95 -19.80 -10.63 27.81
C GLY A 95 -19.81 -9.18 27.36
N GLY A 96 -18.63 -8.61 27.18
CA GLY A 96 -18.46 -7.22 26.78
C GLY A 96 -19.11 -6.90 25.43
N TYR A 97 -18.67 -7.57 24.37
CA TYR A 97 -19.14 -7.28 23.01
C TYR A 97 -20.43 -8.01 22.59
N ARG A 98 -20.78 -9.12 23.24
CA ARG A 98 -22.02 -9.91 22.99
C ARG A 98 -22.28 -10.23 21.52
N LEU A 99 -21.21 -10.50 20.75
CA LEU A 99 -21.26 -10.72 19.31
C LEU A 99 -22.34 -11.74 18.86
N PRO A 100 -22.52 -12.91 19.53
CA PRO A 100 -23.53 -13.88 19.10
C PRO A 100 -24.94 -13.31 19.06
N ASN A 101 -25.34 -12.49 20.07
CA ASN A 101 -26.66 -11.88 20.10
C ASN A 101 -26.83 -10.86 18.96
N ILE A 102 -25.81 -10.05 18.72
CA ILE A 102 -25.83 -9.02 17.67
C ILE A 102 -25.98 -9.68 16.29
N VAL A 103 -25.18 -10.69 16.02
CA VAL A 103 -25.22 -11.40 14.74
C VAL A 103 -26.60 -12.04 14.52
N ASP A 104 -27.13 -12.75 15.52
CA ASP A 104 -28.46 -13.37 15.45
C ASP A 104 -29.55 -12.34 15.16
N ASN A 105 -29.57 -11.23 15.93
CA ASN A 105 -30.59 -10.20 15.81
C ASN A 105 -30.53 -9.47 14.46
N LEU A 106 -29.33 -9.10 14.00
CA LEU A 106 -29.17 -8.34 12.75
C LEU A 106 -29.46 -9.20 11.51
N ILE A 107 -29.08 -10.49 11.52
CA ILE A 107 -29.43 -11.43 10.45
C ILE A 107 -30.94 -11.66 10.41
N ALA A 108 -31.58 -11.89 11.58
CA ALA A 108 -33.03 -12.09 11.66
C ALA A 108 -33.84 -10.88 11.17
N LYS A 109 -33.30 -9.67 11.34
CA LYS A 109 -33.89 -8.42 10.83
C LYS A 109 -33.59 -8.11 9.37
N GLY A 110 -32.69 -8.87 8.72
CA GLY A 110 -32.20 -8.57 7.37
C GLY A 110 -31.28 -7.37 7.28
N GLU A 111 -30.76 -6.90 8.42
CA GLU A 111 -29.84 -5.76 8.50
C GLU A 111 -28.36 -6.13 8.32
N MET A 112 -28.09 -7.43 8.28
CA MET A 112 -26.80 -8.04 8.04
C MET A 112 -26.98 -9.33 7.23
N PRO A 113 -26.10 -9.67 6.26
CA PRO A 113 -26.17 -10.96 5.56
C PRO A 113 -25.87 -12.11 6.53
N THR A 114 -26.26 -13.33 6.16
CA THR A 114 -25.81 -14.53 6.87
C THR A 114 -24.29 -14.55 6.90
N THR A 115 -23.69 -14.38 8.08
CA THR A 115 -22.26 -14.16 8.27
C THR A 115 -21.69 -15.18 9.25
N ILE A 116 -20.70 -15.94 8.82
CA ILE A 116 -19.90 -16.79 9.69
C ILE A 116 -18.85 -15.89 10.36
N CYS A 117 -18.76 -15.95 11.71
CA CYS A 117 -17.75 -15.23 12.45
C CYS A 117 -16.64 -16.19 12.91
N ILE A 118 -15.40 -15.87 12.56
CA ILE A 118 -14.21 -16.58 13.04
C ILE A 118 -13.47 -15.62 13.98
N MET A 119 -13.18 -16.06 15.18
CA MET A 119 -12.54 -15.27 16.21
C MET A 119 -11.29 -16.01 16.67
N ALA A 120 -10.16 -15.32 16.83
CA ALA A 120 -8.95 -15.95 17.32
C ALA A 120 -8.16 -15.02 18.25
N ASN A 121 -7.58 -15.63 19.28
CA ASN A 121 -6.58 -14.96 20.10
C ASN A 121 -5.24 -14.88 19.35
N PRO A 122 -4.34 -13.93 19.72
CA PRO A 122 -2.98 -13.91 19.20
C PRO A 122 -2.24 -15.18 19.65
N GLY A 123 -1.22 -15.54 18.88
CA GLY A 123 -0.43 -16.74 19.18
C GLY A 123 0.46 -16.60 20.40
N VAL A 124 0.62 -17.71 21.09
CA VAL A 124 1.57 -17.87 22.20
C VAL A 124 2.45 -19.05 21.89
N VAL A 125 3.77 -18.89 21.99
CA VAL A 125 4.69 -20.03 21.94
C VAL A 125 4.90 -20.51 23.38
N PRO A 126 4.46 -21.75 23.71
CA PRO A 126 4.63 -22.29 25.05
C PRO A 126 6.13 -22.38 25.40
N PRO A 127 6.50 -22.20 26.68
CA PRO A 127 7.86 -22.42 27.13
C PRO A 127 8.18 -23.91 27.21
N ALA A 128 9.47 -24.25 27.25
CA ALA A 128 9.89 -25.64 27.46
C ALA A 128 9.58 -26.14 28.88
N ASP A 129 9.60 -25.24 29.87
CA ASP A 129 9.21 -25.50 31.24
C ASP A 129 8.35 -24.36 31.79
N GLU A 130 7.05 -24.61 31.91
CA GLU A 130 6.08 -23.63 32.42
C GLU A 130 6.31 -23.18 33.87
N LYS A 131 7.06 -23.97 34.67
CA LYS A 131 7.33 -23.62 36.06
C LYS A 131 8.41 -22.56 36.20
N THR A 132 9.34 -22.50 35.27
CA THR A 132 10.54 -21.64 35.35
C THR A 132 10.66 -20.62 34.22
N GLN A 133 9.84 -20.73 33.16
CA GLN A 133 9.95 -19.93 31.97
C GLN A 133 8.60 -19.29 31.62
N LEU A 134 8.66 -18.06 31.08
CA LEU A 134 7.48 -17.40 30.52
C LEU A 134 7.25 -17.82 29.06
N PRO A 135 5.99 -17.93 28.62
CA PRO A 135 5.68 -18.09 27.22
C PRO A 135 6.08 -16.84 26.41
N ARG A 136 6.31 -17.01 25.11
CA ARG A 136 6.50 -15.88 24.20
C ARG A 136 5.16 -15.46 23.61
N TYR A 137 4.72 -14.27 24.01
CA TYR A 137 3.47 -13.66 23.53
C TYR A 137 3.71 -12.98 22.19
N ASN A 138 2.98 -13.39 21.16
CA ASN A 138 3.18 -12.88 19.81
C ASN A 138 2.26 -11.70 19.44
N ARG A 139 1.37 -11.24 20.32
CA ARG A 139 0.34 -10.24 19.97
C ARG A 139 0.90 -9.03 19.22
N SER A 140 1.93 -8.37 19.75
CA SER A 140 2.53 -7.22 19.07
C SER A 140 3.24 -7.58 17.76
N VAL A 141 3.87 -8.77 17.68
CA VAL A 141 4.54 -9.24 16.46
C VAL A 141 3.54 -9.55 15.35
N GLU A 142 2.39 -10.10 15.72
CA GLU A 142 1.33 -10.48 14.78
C GLU A 142 0.47 -9.30 14.36
N TYR A 143 0.20 -8.34 15.27
CA TYR A 143 -0.83 -7.34 15.08
C TYR A 143 -0.31 -5.95 14.72
N ASP A 144 0.80 -5.50 15.33
CA ASP A 144 1.24 -4.10 15.18
C ASP A 144 2.12 -3.87 13.93
N GLY A 145 2.54 -4.94 13.23
CA GLY A 145 3.37 -4.84 12.03
C GLY A 145 2.60 -4.27 10.84
N MET A 146 3.31 -3.47 10.02
CA MET A 146 2.76 -2.86 8.80
C MET A 146 3.00 -3.72 7.55
N ASP A 147 2.95 -5.03 7.68
CA ASP A 147 3.16 -5.98 6.58
C ASP A 147 1.99 -6.97 6.44
N ASP A 148 2.04 -7.82 5.42
CA ASP A 148 0.96 -8.76 5.13
C ASP A 148 1.01 -10.08 5.92
N ARG A 149 1.97 -10.26 6.85
CA ARG A 149 2.16 -11.53 7.54
C ARG A 149 0.91 -11.98 8.31
N ASN A 150 0.23 -11.06 9.02
CA ASN A 150 -1.02 -11.38 9.70
C ASN A 150 -2.12 -11.75 8.69
N ALA A 151 -2.30 -10.95 7.65
CA ALA A 151 -3.30 -11.23 6.61
C ALA A 151 -3.03 -12.59 5.93
N ARG A 152 -1.79 -12.89 5.60
CA ARG A 152 -1.41 -14.19 5.01
C ARG A 152 -1.66 -15.34 5.96
N PHE A 153 -1.32 -15.19 7.22
CA PHE A 153 -1.62 -16.20 8.23
C PHE A 153 -3.13 -16.50 8.27
N LEU A 154 -3.97 -15.46 8.27
CA LEU A 154 -5.42 -15.65 8.27
C LEU A 154 -5.92 -16.32 6.99
N ILE A 155 -5.47 -15.86 5.82
CA ILE A 155 -5.96 -16.27 4.51
C ILE A 155 -5.42 -17.65 4.10
N GLU A 156 -4.15 -17.92 4.41
CA GLU A 156 -3.46 -19.12 3.92
C GLU A 156 -3.50 -20.27 4.94
N GLU A 157 -3.73 -19.98 6.24
CA GLU A 157 -3.65 -20.98 7.30
C GLU A 157 -4.94 -21.09 8.12
N LEU A 158 -5.33 -20.06 8.88
CA LEU A 158 -6.34 -20.16 9.93
C LEU A 158 -7.78 -20.27 9.38
N ILE A 159 -8.16 -19.40 8.44
CA ILE A 159 -9.49 -19.43 7.83
C ILE A 159 -9.72 -20.71 7.02
N PRO A 160 -8.75 -21.21 6.22
CA PRO A 160 -8.86 -22.52 5.57
C PRO A 160 -8.99 -23.70 6.55
N ASP A 161 -8.26 -23.69 7.68
CA ASP A 161 -8.41 -24.73 8.71
C ASP A 161 -9.82 -24.75 9.30
N ALA A 162 -10.34 -23.59 9.72
CA ALA A 162 -11.70 -23.45 10.23
C ALA A 162 -12.75 -23.86 9.19
N THR A 163 -12.59 -23.41 7.93
CA THR A 163 -13.47 -23.74 6.80
C THR A 163 -13.55 -25.23 6.55
N LYS A 164 -12.41 -25.91 6.53
CA LYS A 164 -12.33 -27.36 6.35
C LYS A 164 -12.94 -28.12 7.53
N ARG A 165 -12.63 -27.71 8.76
CA ARG A 165 -13.06 -28.34 10.01
C ARG A 165 -14.58 -28.37 10.14
N TYR A 166 -15.24 -27.28 9.80
CA TYR A 166 -16.69 -27.13 9.93
C TYR A 166 -17.43 -27.21 8.59
N LYS A 167 -16.75 -27.55 7.49
CA LYS A 167 -17.30 -27.66 6.12
C LYS A 167 -18.08 -26.41 5.72
N LEU A 168 -17.47 -25.24 5.93
CA LEU A 168 -18.11 -23.96 5.68
C LEU A 168 -18.08 -23.61 4.19
N ASN A 169 -19.16 -23.03 3.69
CA ASN A 169 -19.25 -22.42 2.37
C ASN A 169 -19.22 -20.90 2.54
N ILE A 170 -18.02 -20.31 2.38
CA ILE A 170 -17.78 -18.86 2.51
C ILE A 170 -17.65 -18.29 1.09
N THR A 171 -18.22 -17.10 0.86
CA THR A 171 -18.07 -16.39 -0.41
C THR A 171 -16.61 -16.14 -0.75
N THR A 172 -16.27 -16.02 -2.02
CA THR A 172 -14.95 -15.60 -2.48
C THR A 172 -14.88 -14.10 -2.81
N ASP A 173 -16.02 -13.41 -2.73
CA ASP A 173 -16.08 -11.96 -2.98
C ASP A 173 -15.51 -11.19 -1.79
N PRO A 174 -14.45 -10.38 -1.96
CA PRO A 174 -13.87 -9.60 -0.87
C PRO A 174 -14.86 -8.63 -0.22
N ARG A 175 -15.91 -8.21 -0.92
CA ARG A 175 -16.98 -7.38 -0.36
C ARG A 175 -17.82 -8.12 0.69
N GLY A 176 -17.81 -9.45 0.65
CA GLY A 176 -18.44 -10.31 1.65
C GLY A 176 -17.52 -10.67 2.82
N HIS A 177 -16.30 -10.14 2.87
CA HIS A 177 -15.34 -10.39 3.95
C HIS A 177 -15.07 -9.14 4.76
N ALA A 178 -15.31 -9.23 6.07
CA ALA A 178 -15.00 -8.20 7.05
C ALA A 178 -13.94 -8.67 8.05
N ILE A 179 -13.22 -7.73 8.63
CA ILE A 179 -12.22 -7.97 9.66
C ILE A 179 -12.32 -6.92 10.76
N SER A 180 -12.14 -7.32 12.02
CA SER A 180 -12.35 -6.45 13.18
C SER A 180 -11.33 -6.70 14.28
N GLY A 181 -11.16 -5.70 15.14
CA GLY A 181 -10.41 -5.79 16.38
C GLY A 181 -10.36 -4.46 17.12
N GLY A 182 -9.80 -4.52 18.33
CA GLY A 182 -9.56 -3.34 19.18
C GLY A 182 -8.07 -3.14 19.46
N SER A 183 -7.62 -1.88 19.63
CA SER A 183 -6.23 -1.55 19.95
C SER A 183 -5.26 -2.11 18.90
N SER A 184 -4.27 -2.93 19.28
CA SER A 184 -3.42 -3.66 18.34
C SER A 184 -4.25 -4.54 17.38
N GLY A 185 -5.35 -5.14 17.84
CA GLY A 185 -6.28 -5.88 16.96
C GLY A 185 -6.97 -4.99 15.93
N GLY A 186 -7.22 -3.72 16.26
CA GLY A 186 -7.81 -2.73 15.34
C GLY A 186 -6.87 -2.35 14.21
N ILE A 187 -5.59 -2.07 14.52
CA ILE A 187 -4.59 -1.82 13.47
C ILE A 187 -4.28 -3.08 12.67
N ALA A 188 -4.30 -4.27 13.28
CA ALA A 188 -4.14 -5.54 12.56
C ALA A 188 -5.27 -5.73 11.53
N ALA A 189 -6.52 -5.44 11.90
CA ALA A 189 -7.66 -5.48 11.00
C ALA A 189 -7.52 -4.49 9.83
N PHE A 190 -7.10 -3.26 10.13
CA PHE A 190 -6.84 -2.25 9.11
C PHE A 190 -5.70 -2.70 8.18
N THR A 191 -4.56 -3.12 8.73
CA THR A 191 -3.39 -3.58 7.97
C THR A 191 -3.73 -4.78 7.07
N ALA A 192 -4.51 -5.74 7.58
CA ALA A 192 -4.90 -6.91 6.79
C ALA A 192 -5.71 -6.51 5.55
N ALA A 193 -6.71 -5.63 5.69
CA ALA A 193 -7.48 -5.14 4.56
C ALA A 193 -6.67 -4.18 3.66
N TRP A 194 -5.76 -3.41 4.23
CA TRP A 194 -4.86 -2.53 3.49
C TRP A 194 -3.90 -3.30 2.58
N GLU A 195 -3.31 -4.38 3.08
CA GLU A 195 -2.37 -5.21 2.35
C GLU A 195 -3.06 -6.22 1.42
N ARG A 196 -4.26 -6.69 1.79
CA ARG A 196 -5.03 -7.68 1.06
C ARG A 196 -6.48 -7.24 0.81
N PRO A 197 -6.67 -6.10 0.09
CA PRO A 197 -8.01 -5.63 -0.28
C PRO A 197 -8.70 -6.55 -1.29
N ASP A 198 -7.96 -7.47 -1.91
CA ASP A 198 -8.45 -8.56 -2.74
C ASP A 198 -9.14 -9.67 -1.92
N TYR A 199 -8.98 -9.66 -0.59
CA TYR A 199 -9.61 -10.61 0.31
C TYR A 199 -10.53 -9.94 1.33
N PHE A 200 -10.11 -8.87 2.01
CA PHE A 200 -10.91 -8.15 3.00
C PHE A 200 -11.38 -6.79 2.46
N GLY A 201 -12.69 -6.68 2.20
CA GLY A 201 -13.31 -5.44 1.70
C GLY A 201 -13.91 -4.54 2.78
N LYS A 202 -13.98 -4.98 4.04
CA LYS A 202 -14.61 -4.25 5.14
C LYS A 202 -13.77 -4.32 6.42
N VAL A 203 -13.63 -3.17 7.10
CA VAL A 203 -12.87 -3.04 8.37
C VAL A 203 -13.75 -2.42 9.44
N LEU A 204 -13.73 -3.02 10.63
CA LEU A 204 -14.30 -2.47 11.85
C LEU A 204 -13.19 -2.37 12.91
N GLY A 205 -12.71 -1.17 13.18
CA GLY A 205 -11.63 -0.90 14.13
C GLY A 205 -12.12 -0.11 15.34
N PHE A 206 -11.78 -0.56 16.53
CA PHE A 206 -12.06 0.11 17.79
C PHE A 206 -10.76 0.55 18.46
N ILE A 207 -10.66 1.81 18.90
CA ILE A 207 -9.48 2.35 19.60
C ILE A 207 -8.15 1.85 18.96
N SER A 208 -8.05 1.93 17.65
CA SER A 208 -6.98 1.29 16.89
C SER A 208 -5.61 1.91 17.15
N SER A 209 -4.57 1.09 17.25
CA SER A 209 -3.21 1.55 17.58
C SER A 209 -2.49 2.23 16.41
N PHE A 210 -3.04 3.31 15.87
CA PHE A 210 -2.38 4.13 14.84
C PHE A 210 -1.25 5.01 15.43
N THR A 211 -0.42 4.41 16.25
CA THR A 211 0.71 5.00 16.95
C THR A 211 2.02 4.26 16.61
N ASP A 212 3.15 4.71 17.15
CA ASP A 212 4.46 4.13 16.85
C ASP A 212 4.80 2.91 17.74
N LEU A 213 3.88 1.94 17.84
CA LEU A 213 4.23 0.64 18.40
C LEU A 213 5.15 -0.14 17.46
N ARG A 214 4.78 -0.21 16.17
CA ARG A 214 5.57 -0.81 15.08
C ARG A 214 5.29 -0.11 13.75
N GLY A 215 5.18 1.22 13.75
CA GLY A 215 5.05 2.04 12.54
C GLY A 215 3.64 2.48 12.16
N GLY A 216 2.60 2.16 12.94
CA GLY A 216 1.20 2.49 12.64
C GLY A 216 0.93 3.99 12.40
N HIS A 217 1.73 4.87 13.01
CA HIS A 217 1.69 6.31 12.81
C HIS A 217 2.00 6.77 11.35
N ASN A 218 2.50 5.88 10.48
CA ASN A 218 2.76 6.20 9.07
C ASN A 218 1.49 6.14 8.19
N TYR A 219 0.41 5.51 8.64
CA TYR A 219 -0.80 5.33 7.83
C TYR A 219 -1.43 6.62 7.33
N PRO A 220 -1.54 7.72 8.11
CA PRO A 220 -2.12 8.96 7.59
C PRO A 220 -1.40 9.46 6.34
N SER A 221 -0.08 9.40 6.32
CA SER A 221 0.73 9.80 5.16
C SER A 221 0.54 8.86 3.96
N LEU A 222 0.49 7.55 4.21
CA LEU A 222 0.29 6.53 3.16
C LEU A 222 -1.10 6.64 2.52
N ILE A 223 -2.15 6.79 3.32
CA ILE A 223 -3.53 6.96 2.86
C ILE A 223 -3.65 8.18 1.93
N ARG A 224 -2.93 9.27 2.23
CA ARG A 224 -2.94 10.50 1.43
C ARG A 224 -2.19 10.36 0.11
N LYS A 225 -1.16 9.50 0.05
CA LYS A 225 -0.26 9.38 -1.11
C LYS A 225 -0.60 8.22 -2.03
N LEU A 226 -1.07 7.09 -1.49
CA LEU A 226 -1.35 5.90 -2.29
C LEU A 226 -2.71 5.97 -2.99
N GLU A 227 -2.81 5.27 -4.08
CA GLU A 227 -4.07 5.02 -4.77
C GLU A 227 -5.09 4.40 -3.81
N ARG A 228 -6.33 4.92 -3.82
CA ARG A 228 -7.40 4.47 -2.92
C ARG A 228 -7.72 2.99 -3.14
N LYS A 229 -7.76 2.25 -2.05
CA LYS A 229 -8.09 0.82 -2.05
C LYS A 229 -9.62 0.62 -1.92
N PRO A 230 -10.20 -0.45 -2.48
CA PRO A 230 -11.64 -0.68 -2.48
C PRO A 230 -12.11 -1.27 -1.14
N ILE A 231 -11.87 -0.58 -0.04
CA ILE A 231 -12.24 -0.99 1.31
C ILE A 231 -13.21 0.00 1.97
N ARG A 232 -14.14 -0.51 2.77
CA ARG A 232 -15.05 0.26 3.62
C ARG A 232 -14.60 0.18 5.07
N LEU A 233 -14.59 1.29 5.80
CA LEU A 233 -14.03 1.36 7.14
C LEU A 233 -15.00 2.01 8.13
N TYR A 234 -15.24 1.32 9.24
CA TYR A 234 -15.84 1.94 10.43
C TYR A 234 -14.80 1.96 11.52
N LEU A 235 -14.47 3.15 12.02
CA LEU A 235 -13.47 3.37 13.06
C LEU A 235 -14.13 4.07 14.25
N GLU A 236 -13.77 3.65 15.44
CA GLU A 236 -14.20 4.26 16.70
C GLU A 236 -13.00 4.61 17.55
N GLU A 237 -13.10 5.71 18.30
CA GLU A 237 -12.06 6.18 19.21
C GLU A 237 -12.67 6.78 20.48
N ALA A 238 -12.04 6.53 21.62
CA ALA A 238 -12.40 7.12 22.89
C ALA A 238 -11.64 8.43 23.15
N VAL A 239 -12.38 9.49 23.56
CA VAL A 239 -11.79 10.83 23.71
C VAL A 239 -10.72 10.95 24.81
N ASN A 240 -10.71 10.04 25.79
CA ASN A 240 -9.71 10.00 26.87
C ASN A 240 -8.85 8.73 26.79
N ASP A 241 -8.59 8.24 25.58
CA ASP A 241 -7.73 7.09 25.35
C ASP A 241 -6.27 7.40 25.67
N GLN A 242 -5.40 6.39 25.56
CA GLN A 242 -3.99 6.42 25.96
C GLN A 242 -3.21 7.50 25.23
N ASP A 243 -2.32 8.16 26.00
CA ASP A 243 -1.23 9.00 25.53
C ASP A 243 0.04 8.52 26.23
N ILE A 244 0.86 7.72 25.51
CA ILE A 244 2.01 7.02 26.07
C ILE A 244 3.24 7.15 25.14
N TYR A 245 4.33 6.44 25.45
CA TYR A 245 5.62 6.52 24.74
C TYR A 245 5.53 6.32 23.21
N SER A 246 4.52 5.60 22.72
CA SER A 246 4.32 5.35 21.29
C SER A 246 3.41 6.38 20.62
N GLY A 247 2.85 7.32 21.36
CA GLY A 247 1.98 8.38 20.90
C GLY A 247 0.60 8.38 21.54
N SER A 248 -0.27 9.26 21.05
CA SER A 248 -1.63 9.46 21.50
C SER A 248 -2.62 8.76 20.56
N TRP A 249 -3.45 7.86 21.09
CA TRP A 249 -4.50 7.16 20.33
C TRP A 249 -5.53 8.11 19.74
N PRO A 250 -6.11 9.07 20.48
CA PRO A 250 -7.08 10.02 19.94
C PRO A 250 -6.52 10.84 18.78
N ILE A 251 -5.25 11.27 18.87
CA ILE A 251 -4.60 12.03 17.79
C ILE A 251 -4.36 11.12 16.58
N GLY A 252 -3.80 9.93 16.77
CA GLY A 252 -3.50 8.99 15.70
C GLY A 252 -4.75 8.57 14.91
N ASN A 253 -5.82 8.21 15.60
CA ASN A 253 -7.10 7.85 14.97
C ASN A 253 -7.76 9.04 14.26
N THR A 254 -7.69 10.24 14.85
CA THR A 254 -8.21 11.47 14.21
C THR A 254 -7.44 11.80 12.94
N ASP A 255 -6.10 11.65 12.92
CA ASP A 255 -5.30 11.89 11.71
C ASP A 255 -5.57 10.85 10.63
N VAL A 256 -5.75 9.58 10.99
CA VAL A 256 -6.21 8.53 10.05
C VAL A 256 -7.58 8.89 9.47
N ALA A 257 -8.54 9.29 10.29
CA ALA A 257 -9.87 9.69 9.83
C ALA A 257 -9.82 10.90 8.87
N ALA A 258 -8.97 11.90 9.19
CA ALA A 258 -8.74 13.04 8.32
C ALA A 258 -8.08 12.63 6.99
N ALA A 259 -7.16 11.65 7.01
CA ALA A 259 -6.52 11.12 5.81
C ALA A 259 -7.51 10.33 4.95
N LEU A 260 -8.38 9.52 5.55
CA LEU A 260 -9.44 8.78 4.85
C LEU A 260 -10.44 9.73 4.18
N THR A 261 -10.84 10.81 4.88
CA THR A 261 -11.67 11.88 4.31
C THR A 261 -10.98 12.55 3.12
N PHE A 262 -9.72 12.92 3.27
CA PHE A 262 -8.91 13.53 2.21
C PHE A 262 -8.82 12.65 0.97
N ALA A 263 -8.59 11.34 1.16
CA ALA A 263 -8.47 10.38 0.08
C ALA A 263 -9.84 9.93 -0.48
N GLY A 264 -10.94 10.32 0.14
CA GLY A 264 -12.30 10.00 -0.31
C GLY A 264 -12.73 8.55 -0.06
N TYR A 265 -12.19 7.90 0.98
CA TYR A 265 -12.62 6.55 1.36
C TYR A 265 -14.08 6.52 1.84
N ASP A 266 -14.75 5.41 1.59
CA ASP A 266 -16.01 5.08 2.24
C ASP A 266 -15.75 4.70 3.70
N HIS A 267 -15.86 5.68 4.60
CA HIS A 267 -15.54 5.51 6.00
C HIS A 267 -16.52 6.24 6.92
N LYS A 268 -16.62 5.73 8.14
CA LYS A 268 -17.27 6.41 9.27
C LYS A 268 -16.31 6.40 10.44
N PHE A 269 -16.09 7.56 11.04
CA PHE A 269 -15.32 7.72 12.26
C PHE A 269 -16.22 8.26 13.34
N VAL A 270 -16.23 7.60 14.50
CA VAL A 270 -17.08 7.95 15.64
C VAL A 270 -16.19 8.09 16.85
N THR A 271 -16.32 9.21 17.54
CA THR A 271 -15.66 9.43 18.83
C THR A 271 -16.69 9.38 19.95
N GLY A 272 -16.28 8.85 21.10
CA GLY A 272 -17.15 8.74 22.25
C GLY A 272 -16.42 8.82 23.58
N PRO A 273 -17.18 8.80 24.69
CA PRO A 273 -16.61 8.87 26.03
C PRO A 273 -15.84 7.59 26.38
N GLY A 274 -14.97 7.68 27.38
CA GLY A 274 -14.19 6.55 27.89
C GLY A 274 -12.71 6.67 27.61
N GLY A 275 -11.99 5.62 27.89
CA GLY A 275 -10.54 5.47 27.71
C GLY A 275 -10.21 4.23 26.89
N HIS A 276 -9.04 3.63 27.13
CA HIS A 276 -8.58 2.45 26.39
C HIS A 276 -9.31 1.18 26.84
N ASP A 277 -10.62 1.14 26.57
CA ASP A 277 -11.47 -0.02 26.90
C ASP A 277 -12.60 -0.20 25.87
N GLY A 278 -13.24 -1.38 25.88
CA GLY A 278 -14.28 -1.72 24.91
C GLY A 278 -15.70 -1.25 25.26
N ARG A 279 -15.92 -0.42 26.28
CA ARG A 279 -17.27 -0.09 26.77
C ARG A 279 -18.06 0.71 25.75
N PHE A 280 -17.49 1.78 25.23
CA PHE A 280 -18.17 2.59 24.21
C PHE A 280 -18.32 1.79 22.90
N ALA A 281 -17.26 1.12 22.47
CA ALA A 281 -17.28 0.25 21.30
C ALA A 281 -18.41 -0.80 21.39
N SER A 282 -18.59 -1.46 22.54
CA SER A 282 -19.66 -2.45 22.73
C SER A 282 -21.07 -1.84 22.67
N ALA A 283 -21.25 -0.61 23.17
CA ALA A 283 -22.54 0.08 23.14
C ALA A 283 -23.00 0.40 21.71
N ILE A 284 -22.07 0.80 20.85
CA ILE A 284 -22.35 1.16 19.45
C ILE A 284 -22.19 -0.01 18.46
N PHE A 285 -21.78 -1.19 18.93
CA PHE A 285 -21.41 -2.30 18.06
C PHE A 285 -22.52 -2.73 17.09
N PRO A 286 -23.80 -2.89 17.49
CA PRO A 286 -24.87 -3.20 16.54
C PRO A 286 -25.00 -2.17 15.41
N ASP A 287 -24.87 -0.89 15.72
CA ASP A 287 -24.98 0.19 14.73
C ASP A 287 -23.75 0.25 13.81
N ALA A 288 -22.58 -0.05 14.35
CA ALA A 288 -21.37 -0.20 13.57
C ALA A 288 -21.48 -1.35 12.55
N MET A 289 -22.04 -2.49 12.99
CA MET A 289 -22.29 -3.65 12.12
C MET A 289 -23.31 -3.33 11.03
N ARG A 290 -24.43 -2.66 11.34
CA ARG A 290 -25.42 -2.21 10.34
C ARG A 290 -24.78 -1.33 9.27
N TRP A 291 -24.00 -0.35 9.72
CA TRP A 291 -23.34 0.56 8.81
C TRP A 291 -22.31 -0.16 7.92
N LEU A 292 -21.52 -1.07 8.50
CA LEU A 292 -20.51 -1.83 7.78
C LEU A 292 -21.13 -2.73 6.71
N TRP A 293 -22.23 -3.41 7.04
CA TRP A 293 -22.92 -4.37 6.17
C TRP A 293 -24.02 -3.76 5.29
N ARG A 294 -24.15 -2.42 5.27
CA ARG A 294 -25.12 -1.78 4.36
C ARG A 294 -24.88 -2.16 2.91
N GLY A 295 -25.95 -2.45 2.17
CA GLY A 295 -25.87 -3.03 0.83
C GLY A 295 -25.60 -4.54 0.80
N GLY A 296 -25.61 -5.21 1.98
CA GLY A 296 -25.49 -6.67 2.10
C GLY A 296 -24.07 -7.20 1.81
N MET A 297 -24.00 -8.46 1.42
CA MET A 297 -22.75 -9.18 1.15
C MET A 297 -21.95 -8.57 0.00
N THR A 298 -22.61 -8.08 -1.04
CA THR A 298 -22.00 -7.49 -2.24
C THR A 298 -21.95 -5.97 -2.24
N GLY A 299 -22.33 -5.33 -1.11
CA GLY A 299 -22.31 -3.88 -0.97
C GLY A 299 -20.90 -3.31 -1.17
N SER A 300 -20.71 -2.58 -2.28
CA SER A 300 -19.45 -1.93 -2.62
C SER A 300 -19.19 -0.70 -1.75
N PRO A 301 -17.92 -0.31 -1.55
CA PRO A 301 -17.60 1.00 -1.00
C PRO A 301 -18.22 2.13 -1.83
N GLU A 302 -18.62 3.20 -1.13
CA GLU A 302 -19.21 4.41 -1.72
C GLU A 302 -18.27 5.60 -1.49
N PRO A 303 -17.22 5.76 -2.32
CA PRO A 303 -16.25 6.81 -2.12
C PRO A 303 -16.83 8.21 -2.40
N SER A 304 -16.41 9.19 -1.61
CA SER A 304 -16.93 10.58 -1.64
C SER A 304 -15.92 11.57 -2.20
N GLY A 305 -15.55 11.40 -3.47
CA GLY A 305 -14.52 12.25 -4.10
C GLY A 305 -13.12 11.97 -3.56
N THR A 306 -12.15 12.78 -3.95
CA THR A 306 -10.77 12.67 -3.46
C THR A 306 -10.01 13.97 -3.69
N ARG A 307 -9.09 14.28 -2.80
CA ARG A 307 -8.09 15.34 -2.93
C ARG A 307 -6.67 14.79 -3.06
N GLN A 308 -6.51 13.47 -3.25
CA GLN A 308 -5.21 12.85 -3.42
C GLN A 308 -4.40 13.55 -4.52
N PRO A 309 -3.15 13.93 -4.28
CA PRO A 309 -2.27 14.50 -5.30
C PRO A 309 -2.17 13.61 -6.54
N LEU A 310 -2.20 12.30 -6.35
CA LEU A 310 -2.13 11.30 -7.40
C LEU A 310 -3.17 11.52 -8.52
N VAL A 311 -4.41 11.89 -8.18
CA VAL A 311 -5.48 12.18 -9.16
C VAL A 311 -5.16 13.41 -10.00
N ASN A 312 -4.53 14.41 -9.40
CA ASN A 312 -4.16 15.64 -10.12
C ASN A 312 -2.89 15.49 -10.95
N ILE A 313 -1.98 14.59 -10.55
CA ILE A 313 -0.67 14.41 -11.17
C ILE A 313 -0.73 13.36 -12.27
N ALA A 314 -1.21 12.17 -11.96
CA ALA A 314 -1.04 11.01 -12.83
C ALA A 314 -2.29 10.13 -12.97
N LEU A 315 -3.10 9.96 -11.93
CA LEU A 315 -4.14 8.95 -11.91
C LEU A 315 -5.39 9.39 -12.66
N ASP A 316 -5.81 8.58 -13.62
CA ASP A 316 -7.19 8.51 -14.07
C ASP A 316 -7.86 7.29 -13.40
N GLU A 317 -8.79 7.53 -12.47
CA GLU A 317 -9.43 6.47 -11.69
C GLU A 317 -10.28 5.51 -12.55
N SER A 318 -10.70 5.96 -13.76
CA SER A 318 -11.41 5.11 -14.73
C SER A 318 -10.50 4.13 -15.47
N LYS A 319 -9.18 4.31 -15.40
CA LYS A 319 -8.18 3.53 -16.13
C LYS A 319 -7.45 2.56 -15.21
N GLN A 320 -7.37 1.32 -15.64
CA GLN A 320 -6.69 0.26 -14.93
C GLN A 320 -5.44 -0.22 -15.70
N TRP A 321 -4.60 -0.98 -15.04
CA TRP A 321 -3.50 -1.68 -15.71
C TRP A 321 -4.04 -2.78 -16.61
N ASN A 322 -3.53 -2.84 -17.84
CA ASN A 322 -3.86 -3.86 -18.83
C ASN A 322 -2.59 -4.62 -19.22
N ALA A 323 -2.67 -5.95 -19.29
CA ALA A 323 -1.59 -6.76 -19.83
C ALA A 323 -1.49 -6.54 -21.34
N VAL A 324 -0.26 -6.39 -21.84
CA VAL A 324 0.05 -6.30 -23.28
C VAL A 324 0.53 -7.68 -23.73
N SER A 325 -0.19 -8.29 -24.65
CA SER A 325 0.12 -9.63 -25.20
C SER A 325 0.92 -9.58 -26.50
N GLY A 326 1.38 -10.74 -26.97
CA GLY A 326 2.05 -10.87 -28.26
C GLY A 326 3.55 -10.55 -28.27
N LEU A 327 4.17 -10.38 -27.10
CA LEU A 327 5.60 -10.16 -26.94
C LEU A 327 6.27 -11.35 -26.23
N PRO A 328 7.51 -11.74 -26.63
CA PRO A 328 8.35 -12.59 -25.79
C PRO A 328 8.69 -11.91 -24.46
N PRO A 329 9.28 -12.62 -23.48
CA PRO A 329 9.69 -12.01 -22.22
C PRO A 329 10.52 -10.74 -22.44
N VAL A 330 10.01 -9.61 -21.92
CA VAL A 330 10.57 -8.27 -22.10
C VAL A 330 11.71 -8.05 -21.11
N THR A 331 12.82 -7.52 -21.61
CA THR A 331 14.00 -7.22 -20.78
C THR A 331 14.26 -5.72 -20.58
N ALA A 332 13.84 -4.87 -21.53
CA ALA A 332 13.94 -3.43 -21.42
C ALA A 332 12.88 -2.72 -22.28
N ILE A 333 12.50 -1.51 -21.88
CA ILE A 333 11.55 -0.65 -22.62
C ILE A 333 12.05 0.78 -22.69
N ALA A 334 11.68 1.49 -23.77
CA ALA A 334 11.88 2.93 -23.91
C ALA A 334 10.74 3.55 -24.72
N GLY A 335 10.19 4.66 -24.26
CA GLY A 335 9.16 5.37 -24.96
C GLY A 335 9.70 6.34 -26.01
N SER A 336 8.90 6.63 -27.02
CA SER A 336 9.19 7.61 -28.06
C SER A 336 8.15 8.73 -28.05
N THR A 337 8.57 9.93 -28.41
CA THR A 337 7.68 11.10 -28.58
C THR A 337 6.67 10.90 -29.71
N THR A 338 6.90 9.99 -30.66
CA THR A 338 5.91 9.57 -31.66
C THR A 338 4.77 8.72 -31.06
N GLY A 339 4.88 8.34 -29.78
CA GLY A 339 3.92 7.49 -29.07
C GLY A 339 4.24 5.99 -29.15
N ASN A 340 5.21 5.57 -29.93
CA ASN A 340 5.63 4.18 -30.01
C ASN A 340 6.42 3.78 -28.74
N LEU A 341 6.32 2.51 -28.34
CA LEU A 341 7.16 1.90 -27.30
C LEU A 341 8.18 0.98 -27.97
N MET A 342 9.45 1.21 -27.70
CA MET A 342 10.51 0.26 -28.05
C MET A 342 10.62 -0.80 -26.97
N VAL A 343 10.64 -2.07 -27.36
CA VAL A 343 10.58 -3.21 -26.44
C VAL A 343 11.70 -4.18 -26.79
N ALA A 344 12.65 -4.34 -25.90
CA ALA A 344 13.69 -5.34 -26.04
C ALA A 344 13.19 -6.70 -25.51
N ALA A 345 13.22 -7.71 -26.36
CA ALA A 345 12.83 -9.08 -26.04
C ALA A 345 13.53 -10.08 -26.99
N ALA A 346 13.89 -11.26 -26.50
CA ALA A 346 14.44 -12.37 -27.30
C ALA A 346 15.57 -11.97 -28.27
N ASN A 347 16.57 -11.22 -27.82
CA ASN A 347 17.73 -10.76 -28.66
C ASN A 347 17.37 -9.80 -29.82
N ALA A 348 16.20 -9.17 -29.77
CA ALA A 348 15.73 -8.19 -30.72
C ALA A 348 15.13 -6.98 -30.02
N VAL A 349 15.01 -5.87 -30.75
CA VAL A 349 14.21 -4.72 -30.31
C VAL A 349 13.01 -4.56 -31.24
N HIS A 350 11.84 -4.66 -30.65
CA HIS A 350 10.55 -4.52 -31.29
C HIS A 350 10.00 -3.10 -31.09
N VAL A 351 9.07 -2.70 -31.92
CA VAL A 351 8.30 -1.47 -31.79
C VAL A 351 6.84 -1.84 -31.62
N LEU A 352 6.27 -1.47 -30.48
CA LEU A 352 4.84 -1.50 -30.24
C LEU A 352 4.26 -0.14 -30.68
N GLY A 353 3.50 -0.16 -31.75
CA GLY A 353 2.87 1.03 -32.30
C GLY A 353 1.68 1.52 -31.47
N THR A 354 1.24 2.75 -31.72
CA THR A 354 0.03 3.31 -31.09
C THR A 354 -1.27 2.60 -31.50
N ASP A 355 -1.20 1.80 -32.57
CA ASP A 355 -2.28 0.92 -33.06
C ASP A 355 -2.29 -0.46 -32.36
N GLY A 356 -1.39 -0.68 -31.42
CA GLY A 356 -1.23 -1.94 -30.69
C GLY A 356 -0.47 -3.03 -31.47
N LYS A 357 -0.01 -2.76 -32.68
CA LYS A 357 0.75 -3.73 -33.48
C LYS A 357 2.22 -3.77 -33.06
N VAL A 358 2.75 -4.98 -32.99
CA VAL A 358 4.17 -5.22 -32.75
C VAL A 358 4.88 -5.52 -34.06
N SER A 359 6.02 -4.83 -34.30
CA SER A 359 6.91 -5.10 -35.43
C SER A 359 8.34 -5.26 -34.91
N THR A 360 9.11 -6.19 -35.49
CA THR A 360 10.53 -6.31 -35.17
C THR A 360 11.29 -5.32 -36.06
N LYS A 361 12.12 -4.48 -35.45
CA LYS A 361 12.85 -3.44 -36.17
C LYS A 361 14.37 -3.68 -36.17
N TRP A 362 14.92 -4.17 -35.06
CA TRP A 362 16.33 -4.47 -34.96
C TRP A 362 16.53 -5.92 -34.49
N GLU A 363 17.02 -6.73 -35.36
CA GLU A 363 17.32 -8.13 -35.07
C GLU A 363 18.78 -8.30 -34.58
N LYS A 364 19.04 -9.40 -33.86
CA LYS A 364 20.39 -9.81 -33.41
C LYS A 364 21.10 -8.75 -32.55
N THR A 365 20.34 -7.97 -31.79
CA THR A 365 20.89 -6.95 -30.89
C THR A 365 21.64 -7.55 -29.68
N GLY A 366 21.46 -8.84 -29.42
CA GLY A 366 21.82 -9.48 -28.15
C GLY A 366 20.81 -9.15 -27.05
N THR A 367 20.97 -9.73 -25.87
CA THR A 367 20.10 -9.43 -24.74
C THR A 367 20.37 -8.01 -24.24
N VAL A 368 19.35 -7.17 -24.31
CA VAL A 368 19.38 -5.76 -23.88
C VAL A 368 18.99 -5.65 -22.40
N LYS A 369 19.80 -4.96 -21.60
CA LYS A 369 19.57 -4.70 -20.17
C LYS A 369 18.88 -3.34 -19.92
N ALA A 370 19.25 -2.35 -20.73
CA ALA A 370 18.65 -1.02 -20.67
C ALA A 370 18.51 -0.43 -22.07
N LEU A 371 17.45 0.29 -22.30
CA LEU A 371 17.08 0.88 -23.58
C LEU A 371 16.67 2.34 -23.37
N SER A 372 17.05 3.22 -24.27
CA SER A 372 16.58 4.60 -24.30
C SER A 372 16.43 5.05 -25.75
N THR A 373 15.39 5.81 -26.04
CA THR A 373 15.27 6.50 -27.33
C THR A 373 16.36 7.56 -27.50
N ALA A 374 16.65 7.91 -28.73
CA ALA A 374 17.64 8.92 -29.08
C ALA A 374 17.08 9.87 -30.14
N ALA A 375 17.65 11.06 -30.23
CA ALA A 375 17.28 12.06 -31.23
C ALA A 375 17.23 11.45 -32.64
N GLY A 376 16.26 11.89 -33.45
CA GLY A 376 16.05 11.35 -34.79
C GLY A 376 15.30 10.02 -34.85
N GLY A 377 14.76 9.52 -33.72
CA GLY A 377 13.87 8.34 -33.67
C GLY A 377 14.60 6.99 -33.61
N GLY A 378 15.89 6.97 -33.37
CA GLY A 378 16.66 5.79 -33.04
C GLY A 378 16.64 5.46 -31.55
N ALA A 379 17.51 4.52 -31.13
CA ALA A 379 17.65 4.16 -29.72
C ALA A 379 19.08 3.79 -29.37
N TYR A 380 19.41 3.82 -28.09
CA TYR A 380 20.65 3.24 -27.55
C TYR A 380 20.30 2.06 -26.63
N ALA A 381 21.02 0.98 -26.79
CA ALA A 381 20.86 -0.26 -26.07
C ALA A 381 22.14 -0.64 -25.30
N LEU A 382 22.03 -0.90 -24.02
CA LEU A 382 23.04 -1.54 -23.21
C LEU A 382 22.81 -3.05 -23.23
N THR A 383 23.82 -3.82 -23.66
CA THR A 383 23.69 -5.27 -23.82
C THR A 383 24.41 -6.03 -22.70
N THR A 384 24.01 -7.29 -22.49
CA THR A 384 24.74 -8.23 -21.62
C THR A 384 26.15 -8.48 -22.09
N GLY A 385 26.42 -8.29 -23.40
CA GLY A 385 27.76 -8.34 -24.03
C GLY A 385 28.65 -7.13 -23.69
N LYS A 386 28.30 -6.34 -22.67
CA LYS A 386 29.04 -5.16 -22.19
C LYS A 386 29.29 -4.12 -23.30
N SER A 387 28.27 -3.88 -24.12
CA SER A 387 28.34 -2.93 -25.22
C SER A 387 27.21 -1.92 -25.16
N LEU A 388 27.52 -0.68 -25.58
CA LEU A 388 26.53 0.33 -25.94
C LEU A 388 26.36 0.29 -27.45
N VAL A 389 25.15 0.05 -27.91
CA VAL A 389 24.80 -0.11 -29.34
C VAL A 389 23.82 1.01 -29.72
N ALA A 390 24.13 1.76 -30.78
CA ALA A 390 23.18 2.66 -31.44
C ALA A 390 22.32 1.86 -32.42
N LEU A 391 21.02 2.07 -32.37
CA LEU A 391 19.98 1.48 -33.19
C LEU A 391 19.41 2.60 -34.09
N HIS A 392 19.69 2.54 -35.38
CA HIS A 392 19.30 3.57 -36.34
C HIS A 392 17.91 3.33 -36.92
N THR A 393 17.26 4.39 -37.37
CA THR A 393 15.87 4.34 -37.89
C THR A 393 15.70 3.48 -39.13
N ASP A 394 16.78 3.27 -39.90
CA ASP A 394 16.83 2.39 -41.08
C ASP A 394 16.89 0.88 -40.72
N GLY A 395 16.89 0.53 -39.44
CA GLY A 395 17.00 -0.85 -38.95
C GLY A 395 18.46 -1.32 -38.78
N THR A 396 19.43 -0.51 -39.10
CA THR A 396 20.87 -0.84 -38.88
C THR A 396 21.25 -0.60 -37.42
N SER A 397 22.34 -1.24 -36.98
CA SER A 397 22.90 -1.05 -35.64
C SER A 397 24.41 -0.86 -35.69
N LYS A 398 24.93 -0.03 -34.78
CA LYS A 398 26.37 0.23 -34.65
C LYS A 398 26.81 0.19 -33.20
N THR A 399 27.84 -0.60 -32.90
CA THR A 399 28.46 -0.57 -31.57
C THR A 399 29.20 0.76 -31.39
N LEU A 400 28.75 1.58 -30.42
CA LEU A 400 29.40 2.84 -30.04
C LEU A 400 30.53 2.63 -29.05
N ALA A 401 30.36 1.73 -28.07
CA ALA A 401 31.37 1.46 -27.05
C ALA A 401 31.35 -0.03 -26.65
N LYS A 402 32.54 -0.63 -26.46
CA LYS A 402 32.71 -2.01 -25.95
C LYS A 402 33.34 -2.00 -24.56
N GLY A 403 33.19 -3.09 -23.81
CA GLY A 403 33.73 -3.21 -22.44
C GLY A 403 33.05 -2.29 -21.43
N LEU A 404 31.80 -1.95 -21.67
CA LEU A 404 30.98 -1.07 -20.81
C LEU A 404 29.88 -1.88 -20.14
N ASN A 405 30.12 -2.32 -18.91
CA ASN A 405 29.13 -3.08 -18.15
C ASN A 405 28.10 -2.13 -17.51
N GLY A 406 27.25 -1.52 -18.37
CA GLY A 406 26.22 -0.59 -17.96
C GLY A 406 25.00 -1.28 -17.35
N VAL A 407 24.34 -0.61 -16.41
CA VAL A 407 23.06 -1.03 -15.79
C VAL A 407 21.92 -0.07 -16.13
N SER A 408 22.23 1.20 -16.36
CA SER A 408 21.26 2.24 -16.77
C SER A 408 21.91 3.26 -17.69
N LEU A 409 21.13 3.91 -18.55
CA LEU A 409 21.59 4.97 -19.43
C LEU A 409 20.61 6.13 -19.48
N ALA A 410 21.15 7.34 -19.62
CA ALA A 410 20.38 8.56 -19.82
C ALA A 410 20.92 9.29 -21.05
N VAL A 411 20.09 9.33 -22.11
CA VAL A 411 20.46 9.93 -23.40
C VAL A 411 20.09 11.41 -23.40
N ARG A 412 21.00 12.24 -23.91
CA ARG A 412 20.79 13.68 -24.12
C ARG A 412 20.20 13.94 -25.51
N THR A 413 19.57 15.09 -25.67
CA THR A 413 18.99 15.52 -26.96
C THR A 413 20.05 15.73 -28.07
N ASP A 414 21.32 15.94 -27.71
CA ASP A 414 22.43 16.00 -28.65
C ASP A 414 22.95 14.63 -29.08
N GLY A 415 22.39 13.54 -28.55
CA GLY A 415 22.78 12.16 -28.84
C GLY A 415 23.94 11.64 -27.99
N SER A 416 24.57 12.46 -27.14
CA SER A 416 25.49 11.97 -26.12
C SER A 416 24.71 11.31 -24.97
N CYS A 417 25.36 10.51 -24.14
CA CYS A 417 24.67 9.84 -23.03
C CYS A 417 25.56 9.63 -21.81
N TYR A 418 24.91 9.48 -20.66
CA TYR A 418 25.53 8.95 -19.46
C TYR A 418 25.19 7.48 -19.32
N VAL A 419 26.18 6.69 -18.90
CA VAL A 419 26.00 5.27 -18.57
C VAL A 419 26.41 5.06 -17.11
N LEU A 420 25.50 4.53 -16.33
CA LEU A 420 25.79 4.02 -15.00
C LEU A 420 26.28 2.58 -15.12
N THR A 421 27.46 2.31 -14.58
CA THR A 421 28.03 0.95 -14.58
C THR A 421 27.61 0.17 -13.33
N ASP A 422 27.75 -1.14 -13.38
CA ASP A 422 27.50 -2.05 -12.24
C ASP A 422 28.42 -1.80 -11.03
N THR A 423 29.53 -1.09 -11.24
CA THR A 423 30.45 -0.65 -10.18
C THR A 423 30.07 0.71 -9.58
N GLY A 424 28.96 1.32 -10.04
CA GLY A 424 28.52 2.64 -9.59
C GLY A 424 29.34 3.79 -10.18
N LYS A 425 30.06 3.61 -11.29
CA LYS A 425 30.73 4.68 -12.02
C LYS A 425 29.80 5.28 -13.06
N LEU A 426 29.90 6.59 -13.25
CA LEU A 426 29.25 7.31 -14.35
C LEU A 426 30.24 7.54 -15.47
N VAL A 427 29.88 7.12 -16.69
CA VAL A 427 30.68 7.30 -17.90
C VAL A 427 29.88 8.13 -18.89
N PHE A 428 30.44 9.24 -19.36
CA PHE A 428 29.90 9.99 -20.48
C PHE A 428 30.36 9.39 -21.79
N VAL A 429 29.47 9.20 -22.75
CA VAL A 429 29.75 8.68 -24.08
C VAL A 429 29.27 9.70 -25.11
N GLY A 430 30.20 10.24 -25.88
CA GLY A 430 29.88 11.15 -26.98
C GLY A 430 29.24 10.45 -28.16
N VAL A 431 28.69 11.21 -29.10
CA VAL A 431 28.07 10.70 -30.33
C VAL A 431 29.06 9.92 -31.22
N ASP A 432 30.35 10.23 -31.09
CA ASP A 432 31.46 9.55 -31.76
C ASP A 432 31.90 8.24 -31.07
N GLY A 433 31.26 7.93 -29.92
CA GLY A 433 31.57 6.77 -29.10
C GLY A 433 32.77 6.94 -28.16
N LYS A 434 33.41 8.13 -28.16
CA LYS A 434 34.47 8.43 -27.18
C LYS A 434 33.92 8.48 -25.78
N ARG A 435 34.62 7.83 -24.87
CA ARG A 435 34.26 7.75 -23.44
C ARG A 435 35.09 8.73 -22.62
N ARG A 436 34.42 9.34 -21.66
CA ARG A 436 35.05 10.18 -20.65
C ARG A 436 34.50 9.77 -19.27
N ASP A 437 35.42 9.49 -18.36
CA ASP A 437 35.04 9.39 -16.94
C ASP A 437 34.62 10.79 -16.47
N VAL A 438 33.44 10.91 -15.90
CA VAL A 438 32.94 12.22 -15.43
C VAL A 438 33.45 12.58 -14.04
N GLY A 439 34.38 11.78 -13.49
CA GLY A 439 35.07 12.07 -12.23
C GLY A 439 34.20 11.94 -10.97
N VAL A 440 33.01 11.35 -11.10
CA VAL A 440 32.07 11.21 -10.00
C VAL A 440 31.58 9.76 -9.90
N ALA A 441 31.36 9.32 -8.67
CA ALA A 441 30.81 8.00 -8.38
C ALA A 441 29.33 8.13 -7.94
N ALA A 442 28.47 7.34 -8.55
CA ALA A 442 27.07 7.23 -8.18
C ALA A 442 26.86 6.43 -6.87
N GLY A 443 27.92 5.78 -6.39
CA GLY A 443 27.87 4.84 -5.26
C GLY A 443 27.65 3.40 -5.71
N ALA A 444 28.22 2.47 -4.97
CA ALA A 444 28.05 1.04 -5.23
C ALA A 444 26.57 0.65 -5.12
N GLY A 445 26.09 -0.17 -6.06
CA GLY A 445 24.69 -0.62 -6.09
C GLY A 445 23.68 0.40 -6.64
N ALA A 446 24.08 1.61 -7.04
CA ALA A 446 23.17 2.56 -7.71
C ALA A 446 22.43 1.88 -8.87
N SER A 447 21.12 2.10 -8.95
CA SER A 447 20.23 1.31 -9.81
C SER A 447 19.87 1.98 -11.12
N ASN A 448 19.65 3.30 -11.10
CA ASN A 448 19.17 4.04 -12.25
C ASN A 448 19.72 5.45 -12.31
N ILE A 449 19.75 5.99 -13.53
CA ILE A 449 19.99 7.40 -13.79
C ILE A 449 18.88 7.97 -14.67
N GLN A 450 18.49 9.23 -14.40
CA GLN A 450 17.45 9.91 -15.14
C GLN A 450 17.82 11.38 -15.34
N LEU A 451 17.76 11.87 -16.60
CA LEU A 451 17.80 13.30 -16.88
C LEU A 451 16.44 13.94 -16.63
N VAL A 452 16.44 15.14 -16.05
CA VAL A 452 15.21 15.97 -15.97
C VAL A 452 14.86 16.51 -17.37
N PRO A 453 13.62 17.00 -17.62
CA PRO A 453 13.16 17.36 -18.96
C PRO A 453 13.98 18.42 -19.69
N ASP A 454 14.53 19.40 -18.98
CA ASP A 454 15.41 20.44 -19.55
C ASP A 454 16.88 20.05 -19.58
N GLN A 455 17.20 18.83 -19.14
CA GLN A 455 18.53 18.25 -19.08
C GLN A 455 19.55 19.00 -18.20
N SER A 456 19.08 19.89 -17.35
CA SER A 456 19.91 20.66 -16.40
C SER A 456 20.43 19.81 -15.24
N LEU A 457 19.75 18.69 -14.92
CA LEU A 457 20.12 17.79 -13.84
C LEU A 457 20.16 16.34 -14.30
N LEU A 458 21.16 15.60 -13.82
CA LEU A 458 21.21 14.15 -13.82
C LEU A 458 20.88 13.66 -12.41
N VAL A 459 19.86 12.84 -12.29
CA VAL A 459 19.43 12.21 -11.03
C VAL A 459 19.94 10.77 -11.00
N VAL A 460 20.54 10.40 -9.88
CA VAL A 460 21.08 9.05 -9.64
C VAL A 460 20.32 8.41 -8.50
N PHE A 461 19.65 7.31 -8.77
CA PHE A 461 18.91 6.53 -7.79
C PHE A 461 19.85 5.56 -7.07
N PRO A 462 19.73 5.44 -5.72
CA PRO A 462 20.64 4.64 -4.92
C PRO A 462 20.43 3.14 -5.09
N ASP A 463 21.21 2.35 -4.35
CA ASP A 463 20.99 0.90 -4.22
C ASP A 463 19.55 0.63 -3.74
N PRO A 464 18.76 -0.16 -4.49
CA PRO A 464 17.38 -0.48 -4.14
C PRO A 464 17.21 -1.12 -2.76
N LYS A 465 18.24 -1.79 -2.25
CA LYS A 465 18.20 -2.52 -0.98
C LYS A 465 18.44 -1.66 0.25
N VAL A 466 19.22 -0.57 0.12
CA VAL A 466 19.69 0.19 1.30
C VAL A 466 19.64 1.70 1.13
N GLY A 467 19.25 2.21 -0.03
CA GLY A 467 19.32 3.63 -0.32
C GLY A 467 18.00 4.37 -0.12
N ARG A 468 18.07 5.50 0.59
CA ARG A 468 16.93 6.41 0.84
C ARG A 468 16.90 7.61 -0.09
N TYR A 469 18.07 8.17 -0.42
CA TYR A 469 18.14 9.43 -1.14
C TYR A 469 18.66 9.23 -2.55
N ALA A 470 17.97 9.80 -3.55
CA ALA A 470 18.58 9.98 -4.86
C ALA A 470 19.35 11.30 -4.91
N SER A 471 20.53 11.24 -5.53
CA SER A 471 21.42 12.39 -5.70
C SER A 471 21.11 13.12 -6.99
N SER A 472 21.28 14.44 -7.03
CA SER A 472 21.23 15.24 -8.26
C SER A 472 22.58 15.87 -8.55
N TRP A 473 22.88 16.01 -9.83
CA TRP A 473 24.10 16.60 -10.38
C TRP A 473 23.71 17.64 -11.42
N SER A 474 24.29 18.85 -11.34
CA SER A 474 24.15 19.83 -12.40
C SER A 474 24.88 19.35 -13.67
N VAL A 475 24.25 19.51 -14.81
CA VAL A 475 24.77 19.10 -16.12
C VAL A 475 25.17 20.33 -16.92
N ALA A 476 26.45 20.45 -17.24
CA ALA A 476 26.95 21.49 -18.13
C ALA A 476 26.67 21.16 -19.62
N PRO A 477 26.72 22.13 -20.54
CA PRO A 477 26.52 21.88 -21.97
C PRO A 477 27.46 20.84 -22.56
N ASP A 478 28.71 20.74 -22.09
CA ASP A 478 29.69 19.73 -22.51
C ASP A 478 29.50 18.36 -21.84
N GLY A 479 28.46 18.19 -21.01
CA GLY A 479 28.18 16.97 -20.26
C GLY A 479 29.02 16.81 -18.99
N THR A 480 29.72 17.83 -18.52
CA THR A 480 30.40 17.80 -17.21
C THR A 480 29.39 17.86 -16.08
N LEU A 481 29.59 17.04 -15.04
CA LEU A 481 28.74 16.99 -13.85
C LEU A 481 29.37 17.78 -12.70
N SER A 482 28.54 18.53 -11.97
CA SER A 482 28.98 19.33 -10.83
C SER A 482 27.86 19.47 -9.76
N ASN A 483 28.12 20.15 -8.65
CA ASN A 483 27.15 20.54 -7.64
C ASN A 483 26.28 19.38 -7.14
N MET A 484 26.89 18.25 -6.79
CA MET A 484 26.17 17.09 -6.26
C MET A 484 25.44 17.45 -4.98
N GLN A 485 24.18 17.03 -4.90
CA GLN A 485 23.38 17.09 -3.68
C GLN A 485 22.61 15.78 -3.48
N THR A 486 22.52 15.33 -2.25
CA THR A 486 21.55 14.34 -1.79
C THR A 486 20.21 15.05 -1.70
N TYR A 487 19.33 14.86 -2.68
CA TYR A 487 18.23 15.81 -2.93
C TYR A 487 16.84 15.18 -2.83
N PHE A 488 16.62 14.05 -3.48
CA PHE A 488 15.30 13.42 -3.53
C PHE A 488 15.14 12.45 -2.36
N ASP A 489 14.19 12.72 -1.47
CA ASP A 489 13.86 11.84 -0.33
C ASP A 489 12.83 10.77 -0.75
N ILE A 490 13.33 9.56 -1.00
CA ILE A 490 12.53 8.43 -1.44
C ILE A 490 11.84 7.82 -0.21
N TYR A 491 10.55 7.57 -0.30
CA TYR A 491 9.83 6.88 0.77
C TYR A 491 10.29 5.41 0.87
N ILE A 492 10.74 5.03 2.05
CA ILE A 492 11.07 3.64 2.37
C ILE A 492 9.97 3.08 3.27
N PRO A 493 9.33 1.95 2.91
CA PRO A 493 8.35 1.31 3.77
C PRO A 493 8.92 0.97 5.16
N TYR A 494 8.10 1.09 6.18
CA TYR A 494 8.51 0.80 7.56
C TYR A 494 9.08 -0.63 7.67
N GLY A 495 10.20 -0.76 8.38
CA GLY A 495 10.92 -2.02 8.54
C GLY A 495 11.77 -2.46 7.35
N GLN A 496 11.80 -1.69 6.26
CA GLN A 496 12.71 -1.91 5.12
C GLN A 496 13.92 -0.96 5.18
N THR A 497 14.98 -1.33 4.49
CA THR A 497 16.23 -0.54 4.43
C THR A 497 16.36 0.25 3.13
N GLY A 498 15.59 -0.11 2.10
CA GLY A 498 15.58 0.55 0.79
C GLY A 498 14.21 0.51 0.12
N ALA A 499 14.01 1.40 -0.82
CA ALA A 499 12.73 1.57 -1.52
C ALA A 499 12.50 0.58 -2.68
N GLY A 500 13.52 -0.19 -3.07
CA GLY A 500 13.43 -1.15 -4.15
C GLY A 500 13.30 -0.54 -5.55
N ILE A 501 13.70 0.72 -5.77
CA ILE A 501 13.52 1.37 -7.08
C ILE A 501 14.47 0.77 -8.11
N VAL A 502 13.89 0.21 -9.18
CA VAL A 502 14.62 -0.42 -10.29
C VAL A 502 14.22 0.11 -11.69
N GLY A 503 13.23 0.97 -11.76
CA GLY A 503 12.76 1.60 -13.01
C GLY A 503 12.43 3.05 -12.79
N THR A 504 12.79 3.92 -13.74
CA THR A 504 12.56 5.37 -13.63
C THR A 504 12.01 5.95 -14.93
N ALA A 505 11.22 7.03 -14.79
CA ALA A 505 10.73 7.85 -15.89
C ALA A 505 10.54 9.29 -15.39
N VAL A 506 10.29 10.22 -16.32
CA VAL A 506 10.04 11.62 -15.99
C VAL A 506 8.90 12.16 -16.84
N ASP A 507 8.10 13.07 -16.28
CA ASP A 507 7.04 13.76 -17.01
C ASP A 507 7.42 15.21 -17.39
N ARG A 508 6.57 15.84 -18.20
CA ARG A 508 6.77 17.22 -18.71
C ARG A 508 6.82 18.27 -17.60
N ASN A 509 6.26 17.98 -16.44
CA ASN A 509 6.28 18.86 -15.28
C ASN A 509 7.57 18.72 -14.47
N GLY A 510 8.50 17.84 -14.87
CA GLY A 510 9.74 17.55 -14.16
C GLY A 510 9.55 16.64 -12.94
N TRP A 511 8.43 15.93 -12.85
CA TRP A 511 8.20 14.97 -11.79
C TRP A 511 8.87 13.65 -12.14
N LEU A 512 9.59 13.10 -11.17
CA LEU A 512 10.29 11.82 -11.32
C LEU A 512 9.41 10.67 -10.86
N TYR A 513 9.38 9.62 -11.63
CA TYR A 513 8.67 8.38 -11.33
C TYR A 513 9.70 7.29 -11.01
N GLY A 514 9.58 6.67 -9.83
CA GLY A 514 10.46 5.59 -9.39
C GLY A 514 9.65 4.35 -9.03
N ALA A 515 9.77 3.27 -9.81
CA ALA A 515 9.08 2.01 -9.56
C ALA A 515 9.81 1.20 -8.49
N GLY A 516 9.21 1.12 -7.31
CA GLY A 516 9.72 0.45 -6.12
C GLY A 516 8.71 -0.51 -5.49
N THR A 517 9.06 -1.07 -4.34
CA THR A 517 8.28 -2.13 -3.67
C THR A 517 6.88 -1.71 -3.21
N ILE A 518 6.68 -0.42 -2.92
CA ILE A 518 5.38 0.11 -2.48
C ILE A 518 4.49 0.58 -3.65
N GLY A 519 5.04 0.60 -4.86
CA GLY A 519 4.42 1.15 -6.06
C GLY A 519 5.35 2.11 -6.79
N ILE A 520 4.80 2.88 -7.71
CA ILE A 520 5.53 3.89 -8.48
C ILE A 520 5.46 5.21 -7.73
N GLN A 521 6.54 5.57 -7.04
CA GLN A 521 6.66 6.82 -6.29
C GLN A 521 6.81 7.99 -7.25
N ILE A 522 6.07 9.07 -7.03
CA ILE A 522 6.11 10.29 -7.84
C ILE A 522 6.68 11.42 -6.99
N LEU A 523 7.88 11.85 -7.36
CA LEU A 523 8.66 12.86 -6.65
C LEU A 523 8.55 14.19 -7.40
N ASP A 524 8.24 15.25 -6.67
CA ASP A 524 8.21 16.60 -7.24
C ASP A 524 9.62 17.16 -7.47
N GLN A 525 9.70 18.32 -8.12
CA GLN A 525 10.95 19.01 -8.40
C GLN A 525 11.69 19.49 -7.13
N ALA A 526 11.01 19.53 -5.97
CA ALA A 526 11.61 19.84 -4.68
C ALA A 526 12.10 18.58 -3.92
N GLY A 527 12.07 17.40 -4.58
CA GLY A 527 12.61 16.15 -4.06
C GLY A 527 11.69 15.41 -3.10
N ARG A 528 10.38 15.72 -3.05
CA ARG A 528 9.41 15.14 -2.12
C ARG A 528 8.51 14.12 -2.81
N VAL A 529 8.24 12.98 -2.17
CA VAL A 529 7.22 12.03 -2.64
C VAL A 529 5.83 12.59 -2.33
N ASN A 530 5.12 13.00 -3.37
CA ASN A 530 3.76 13.54 -3.28
C ASN A 530 2.69 12.48 -3.46
N ALA A 531 2.97 11.47 -4.29
CA ALA A 531 2.00 10.45 -4.67
C ALA A 531 2.69 9.12 -4.96
N ILE A 532 1.93 8.02 -4.88
CA ILE A 532 2.42 6.66 -5.16
C ILE A 532 1.33 5.94 -5.95
N LEU A 533 1.61 5.69 -7.23
CA LEU A 533 0.73 4.94 -8.12
C LEU A 533 0.90 3.43 -7.86
N ALA A 534 -0.17 2.69 -7.80
CA ALA A 534 -0.10 1.24 -7.66
C ALA A 534 0.62 0.59 -8.86
N SER A 535 1.53 -0.35 -8.61
CA SER A 535 2.14 -1.18 -9.66
C SER A 535 1.10 -2.11 -10.29
N ALA A 536 1.36 -2.57 -11.52
CA ALA A 536 0.48 -3.50 -12.23
C ALA A 536 0.26 -4.81 -11.47
N LYS A 537 1.22 -5.22 -10.65
CA LYS A 537 1.07 -6.31 -9.66
C LYS A 537 1.52 -5.80 -8.30
N PRO A 538 0.78 -6.11 -7.23
CA PRO A 538 1.16 -5.73 -5.87
C PRO A 538 2.58 -6.18 -5.51
N LYS A 539 3.34 -5.32 -4.82
CA LYS A 539 4.71 -5.59 -4.34
C LYS A 539 5.72 -5.98 -5.42
N SER A 540 5.39 -5.77 -6.70
CA SER A 540 6.28 -6.05 -7.81
C SER A 540 6.96 -4.78 -8.31
N VAL A 541 8.22 -4.92 -8.68
CA VAL A 541 9.06 -3.85 -9.21
C VAL A 541 9.44 -4.15 -10.66
N GLY A 542 9.77 -3.12 -11.43
CA GLY A 542 10.23 -3.31 -12.80
C GLY A 542 10.46 -2.00 -13.53
N GLN A 543 10.96 -2.09 -14.74
CA GLN A 543 11.21 -0.92 -15.56
C GLN A 543 9.89 -0.23 -15.94
N ILE A 544 9.94 1.09 -16.05
CA ILE A 544 8.81 1.92 -16.48
C ILE A 544 9.23 2.86 -17.61
N ALA A 545 8.30 3.17 -18.50
CA ALA A 545 8.49 4.16 -19.56
C ALA A 545 7.14 4.79 -19.93
N PHE A 546 7.16 6.07 -20.30
CA PHE A 546 6.01 6.74 -20.92
C PHE A 546 6.06 6.59 -22.43
N ALA A 547 4.91 6.26 -23.03
CA ALA A 547 4.70 6.26 -24.49
C ALA A 547 3.20 6.52 -24.78
N GLY A 548 2.72 6.12 -25.96
CA GLY A 548 1.35 6.38 -26.40
C GLY A 548 1.14 7.81 -26.87
N LYS A 549 -0.08 8.12 -27.26
CA LYS A 549 -0.43 9.46 -27.74
C LYS A 549 -0.10 10.51 -26.67
N ASN A 550 0.70 11.50 -27.03
CA ASN A 550 1.19 12.56 -26.11
C ASN A 550 1.99 12.07 -24.90
N GLY A 551 2.52 10.85 -24.92
CA GLY A 551 3.24 10.27 -23.77
C GLY A 551 2.32 9.97 -22.57
N ALA A 552 1.03 9.76 -22.77
CA ALA A 552 0.05 9.61 -21.70
C ALA A 552 -0.18 8.16 -21.24
N ILE A 553 0.55 7.20 -21.78
CA ILE A 553 0.49 5.81 -21.35
C ILE A 553 1.77 5.48 -20.59
N LEU A 554 1.61 5.06 -19.35
CA LEU A 554 2.71 4.51 -18.55
C LEU A 554 2.75 2.99 -18.76
N PHE A 555 3.90 2.50 -19.18
CA PHE A 555 4.19 1.08 -19.32
C PHE A 555 5.05 0.60 -18.16
N GLN A 556 4.85 -0.65 -17.73
CA GLN A 556 5.63 -1.30 -16.68
C GLN A 556 5.96 -2.74 -17.10
N VAL A 557 7.20 -3.16 -16.92
CA VAL A 557 7.65 -4.55 -17.12
C VAL A 557 7.76 -5.21 -15.74
N ILE A 558 7.06 -6.33 -15.54
CA ILE A 558 7.14 -7.14 -14.32
C ILE A 558 7.35 -8.60 -14.74
N ASP A 559 8.42 -9.23 -14.28
CA ASP A 559 8.75 -10.63 -14.56
C ASP A 559 8.69 -10.98 -16.07
N GLY A 560 9.15 -10.06 -16.91
CA GLY A 560 9.14 -10.19 -18.37
C GLY A 560 7.77 -9.94 -19.02
N ALA A 561 6.71 -9.72 -18.29
CA ALA A 561 5.42 -9.33 -18.82
C ALA A 561 5.29 -7.81 -18.90
N LEU A 562 4.70 -7.31 -20.00
CA LEU A 562 4.45 -5.89 -20.22
C LEU A 562 3.03 -5.52 -19.82
N TYR A 563 2.89 -4.41 -19.10
CA TYR A 563 1.62 -3.82 -18.69
C TYR A 563 1.55 -2.37 -19.15
N SER A 564 0.34 -1.87 -19.40
CA SER A 564 0.08 -0.48 -19.79
C SER A 564 -1.07 0.11 -18.98
N ARG A 565 -0.96 1.40 -18.64
CA ARG A 565 -2.04 2.18 -18.03
C ARG A 565 -2.07 3.59 -18.61
N GLU A 566 -3.23 4.03 -19.08
CA GLU A 566 -3.43 5.43 -19.43
C GLU A 566 -3.37 6.30 -18.18
N THR A 567 -2.71 7.45 -18.28
CA THR A 567 -2.52 8.39 -17.17
C THR A 567 -2.88 9.81 -17.58
N ARG A 568 -3.01 10.70 -16.60
CA ARG A 568 -3.10 12.14 -16.83
C ARG A 568 -1.74 12.80 -17.03
N ALA A 569 -0.68 12.13 -16.61
CA ALA A 569 0.68 12.59 -16.83
C ALA A 569 1.08 12.46 -18.31
N GLN A 570 2.00 13.29 -18.73
CA GLN A 570 2.59 13.23 -20.06
C GLN A 570 4.11 13.08 -19.92
N GLY A 571 4.62 11.95 -20.29
CA GLY A 571 6.06 11.65 -20.20
C GLY A 571 6.90 12.48 -21.18
N VAL A 572 8.18 12.54 -20.90
CA VAL A 572 9.21 13.12 -21.75
C VAL A 572 10.21 12.05 -22.12
N ASN A 573 10.54 11.99 -23.40
CA ASN A 573 11.50 11.04 -23.94
C ASN A 573 12.64 11.78 -24.66
N PRO A 574 13.87 11.24 -24.63
CA PRO A 574 15.04 11.96 -25.13
C PRO A 574 15.12 12.09 -26.67
N ASP A 575 14.23 11.46 -27.43
CA ASP A 575 14.09 11.64 -28.88
C ASP A 575 13.34 12.94 -29.26
N GLY A 576 12.84 13.69 -28.28
CA GLY A 576 12.25 15.01 -28.42
C GLY A 576 13.15 16.15 -27.95
N PRO A 577 12.73 17.41 -28.11
CA PRO A 577 13.47 18.56 -27.60
C PRO A 577 13.49 18.58 -26.06
N ALA A 578 14.51 19.20 -25.49
CA ALA A 578 14.51 19.53 -24.05
C ALA A 578 13.35 20.48 -23.72
N ILE A 579 12.65 20.20 -22.63
CA ILE A 579 11.47 20.95 -22.21
C ILE A 579 11.76 21.59 -20.85
N LYS A 580 11.63 22.92 -20.77
CA LYS A 580 11.69 23.60 -19.47
C LYS A 580 10.39 23.32 -18.70
N PRO A 581 10.45 22.60 -17.57
CA PRO A 581 9.25 22.35 -16.77
C PRO A 581 8.76 23.62 -16.09
N PRO A 582 7.49 23.69 -15.66
CA PRO A 582 7.03 24.77 -14.78
C PRO A 582 7.82 24.73 -13.46
N GLY A 583 7.99 25.88 -12.81
CA GLY A 583 8.64 25.94 -11.50
C GLY A 583 7.93 25.10 -10.44
N PRO A 584 8.64 24.64 -9.42
CA PRO A 584 8.05 23.83 -8.36
C PRO A 584 6.94 24.62 -7.64
N ARG A 585 5.85 23.93 -7.32
CA ARG A 585 4.83 24.48 -6.42
C ARG A 585 5.30 24.28 -4.97
N LEU A 586 5.49 25.37 -4.25
CA LEU A 586 5.86 25.36 -2.83
C LEU A 586 4.65 25.07 -1.95
#